data_422d00c47b3ecec997b3cd15c067a08b
#
_entry.id   422d00c47b3ecec997b3cd15c067a08b
#
_cell.length_a   1.000
_cell.length_b   1.000
_cell.length_c   1.000
_cell.angle_alpha   90.00
_cell.angle_beta   90.00
_cell.angle_gamma   90.00
#
_symmetry.space_group_name_H-M   'P 1'
#
loop_
_entity.id
_entity.type
_entity.pdbx_description
1 polymer ?
#
loop_
_entity_poly.entity_id
_entity_poly.type
_entity_poly.pdbx_seq_one_letter_code
_entity_poly.pdbx_strand_id
1 'polypeptide(L)'
;MILDKNFIKENIKVIIYALIIAIFIRSIFFQPFYIPSSSMEPNLLVGDRLFVSKYSYGFSKHSFPFSPNLFKGRILFSEPKRGDVIVFKTPADNRTDYIKRLIGLPGDVVQFINGDIYLNNNQILKTKKKKKINVNC
;
A
#
# COMPACT_ATOMS: atom_id res chain seq x y z
N MET A 1 -13.82 -21.20 43.11
CA MET A 1 -12.54 -21.03 42.41
C MET A 1 -12.22 -19.57 42.44
N ILE A 2 -11.44 -19.11 43.42
CA ILE A 2 -11.10 -17.70 43.63
C ILE A 2 -9.96 -17.40 42.64
N LEU A 3 -10.26 -16.72 41.55
CA LEU A 3 -9.25 -16.21 40.64
C LEU A 3 -8.37 -15.23 41.41
N ASP A 4 -7.10 -15.60 41.59
CA ASP A 4 -6.13 -14.78 42.32
C ASP A 4 -5.99 -13.44 41.60
N LYS A 5 -6.21 -12.33 42.33
CA LYS A 5 -6.12 -10.96 41.78
C LYS A 5 -4.76 -10.70 41.13
N ASN A 6 -3.72 -11.35 41.59
CA ASN A 6 -2.38 -11.20 41.01
C ASN A 6 -2.29 -11.89 39.65
N PHE A 7 -2.86 -13.07 39.50
CA PHE A 7 -2.94 -13.79 38.23
C PHE A 7 -3.70 -13.00 37.17
N ILE A 8 -4.81 -12.36 37.55
CA ILE A 8 -5.58 -11.50 36.63
C ILE A 8 -4.76 -10.27 36.23
N LYS A 9 -4.07 -9.60 37.17
CA LYS A 9 -3.24 -8.42 36.87
C LYS A 9 -2.08 -8.74 35.94
N GLU A 10 -1.41 -9.86 36.12
CA GLU A 10 -0.30 -10.29 35.24
C GLU A 10 -0.78 -10.58 33.82
N ASN A 11 -1.88 -11.32 33.69
CA ASN A 11 -2.45 -11.60 32.38
C ASN A 11 -2.93 -10.31 31.66
N ILE A 12 -3.52 -9.35 32.38
CA ILE A 12 -3.91 -8.07 31.79
C ILE A 12 -2.68 -7.31 31.30
N LYS A 13 -1.58 -7.27 32.04
CA LYS A 13 -0.33 -6.63 31.59
C LYS A 13 0.19 -7.27 30.29
N VAL A 14 0.23 -8.59 30.21
CA VAL A 14 0.68 -9.31 29.02
C VAL A 14 -0.20 -8.98 27.81
N ILE A 15 -1.52 -8.94 28.00
CA ILE A 15 -2.48 -8.57 26.94
C ILE A 15 -2.23 -7.12 26.47
N ILE A 16 -2.03 -6.19 27.39
CA ILE A 16 -1.76 -4.80 27.05
C ILE A 16 -0.45 -4.67 26.26
N TYR A 17 0.63 -5.32 26.69
CA TYR A 17 1.90 -5.29 25.94
C TYR A 17 1.74 -5.92 24.56
N ALA A 18 1.06 -7.06 24.46
CA ALA A 18 0.81 -7.70 23.16
C ALA A 18 0.02 -6.80 22.21
N LEU A 19 -1.01 -6.11 22.72
CA LEU A 19 -1.78 -5.15 21.93
C LEU A 19 -0.93 -3.94 21.49
N ILE A 20 -0.10 -3.38 22.37
CA ILE A 20 0.79 -2.27 22.03
C ILE A 20 1.76 -2.69 20.94
N ILE A 21 2.40 -3.85 21.06
CA ILE A 21 3.33 -4.39 20.06
C ILE A 21 2.61 -4.64 18.74
N ALA A 22 1.42 -5.24 18.75
CA ALA A 22 0.65 -5.52 17.55
C ALA A 22 0.24 -4.23 16.83
N ILE A 23 -0.21 -3.21 17.56
CA ILE A 23 -0.54 -1.88 17.00
C ILE A 23 0.71 -1.22 16.42
N PHE A 24 1.85 -1.31 17.11
CA PHE A 24 3.11 -0.76 16.64
C PHE A 24 3.57 -1.39 15.33
N ILE A 25 3.59 -2.72 15.25
CA ILE A 25 3.97 -3.47 14.03
C ILE A 25 3.03 -3.10 12.88
N ARG A 26 1.71 -3.16 13.11
CA ARG A 26 0.71 -2.82 12.10
C ARG A 26 0.82 -1.37 11.62
N SER A 27 1.12 -0.44 12.53
CA SER A 27 1.22 0.99 12.19
C SER A 27 2.46 1.33 11.38
N ILE A 28 3.58 0.66 11.65
CA ILE A 28 4.88 1.02 11.06
C ILE A 28 5.21 0.17 9.84
N PHE A 29 4.96 -1.14 9.89
CA PHE A 29 5.47 -2.02 8.85
C PHE A 29 4.46 -2.33 7.75
N PHE A 30 3.24 -2.76 8.09
CA PHE A 30 2.30 -3.28 7.12
C PHE A 30 0.90 -2.73 7.31
N GLN A 31 0.25 -2.45 6.19
CA GLN A 31 -1.16 -2.08 6.17
C GLN A 31 -1.93 -3.00 5.24
N PRO A 32 -2.99 -3.67 5.73
CA PRO A 32 -3.87 -4.43 4.87
C PRO A 32 -4.71 -3.47 4.02
N PHE A 33 -4.82 -3.79 2.72
CA PHE A 33 -5.66 -3.11 1.76
C PHE A 33 -6.58 -4.09 1.06
N TYR A 34 -7.72 -3.59 0.67
CA TYR A 34 -8.71 -4.28 -0.15
C TYR A 34 -8.78 -3.60 -1.51
N ILE A 35 -8.89 -4.37 -2.59
CA ILE A 35 -8.95 -3.87 -3.96
C ILE A 35 -10.40 -3.63 -4.36
N PRO A 36 -10.87 -2.37 -4.46
CA PRO A 36 -12.25 -2.08 -4.80
C PRO A 36 -12.49 -1.95 -6.32
N SER A 37 -11.44 -1.87 -7.15
CA SER A 37 -11.56 -1.56 -8.57
C SER A 37 -10.72 -2.44 -9.47
N SER A 38 -11.18 -2.66 -10.69
CA SER A 38 -10.54 -3.47 -11.74
C SER A 38 -9.34 -2.78 -12.44
N SER A 39 -9.00 -1.56 -12.06
CA SER A 39 -7.98 -0.76 -12.78
C SER A 39 -6.57 -1.37 -12.79
N MET A 40 -6.31 -2.39 -11.97
CA MET A 40 -5.04 -3.11 -11.90
C MET A 40 -5.14 -4.56 -12.42
N GLU A 41 -6.27 -4.93 -13.00
CA GLU A 41 -6.40 -6.25 -13.67
C GLU A 41 -5.44 -6.37 -14.86
N PRO A 42 -4.94 -7.56 -15.13
CA PRO A 42 -5.15 -8.85 -14.45
C PRO A 42 -4.19 -9.12 -13.28
N ASN A 43 -3.38 -8.16 -12.87
CA ASN A 43 -2.37 -8.38 -11.82
C ASN A 43 -2.98 -8.40 -10.41
N LEU A 44 -3.98 -7.55 -10.16
CA LEU A 44 -4.74 -7.46 -8.93
C LEU A 44 -6.22 -7.50 -9.27
N LEU A 45 -6.94 -8.44 -8.69
CA LEU A 45 -8.37 -8.61 -8.93
C LEU A 45 -9.21 -7.83 -7.93
N VAL A 46 -10.43 -7.46 -8.34
CA VAL A 46 -11.41 -6.89 -7.40
C VAL A 46 -11.71 -7.93 -6.32
N GLY A 47 -11.64 -7.53 -5.06
CA GLY A 47 -11.82 -8.41 -3.91
C GLY A 47 -10.52 -8.93 -3.29
N ASP A 48 -9.38 -8.79 -3.96
CA ASP A 48 -8.11 -9.19 -3.40
C ASP A 48 -7.79 -8.38 -2.14
N ARG A 49 -7.16 -9.08 -1.18
CA ARG A 49 -6.56 -8.46 0.02
C ARG A 49 -5.05 -8.55 -0.08
N LEU A 50 -4.38 -7.45 0.15
CA LEU A 50 -2.93 -7.38 0.08
C LEU A 50 -2.37 -6.59 1.26
N PHE A 51 -1.09 -6.81 1.53
CA PHE A 51 -0.34 -6.03 2.51
C PHE A 51 0.58 -5.05 1.78
N VAL A 52 0.49 -3.80 2.18
CA VAL A 52 1.36 -2.73 1.67
C VAL A 52 2.44 -2.46 2.70
N SER A 53 3.70 -2.52 2.27
CA SER A 53 4.84 -2.12 3.09
C SER A 53 4.93 -0.60 3.15
N LYS A 54 4.88 -0.05 4.36
CA LYS A 54 4.94 1.41 4.56
C LYS A 54 6.36 1.96 4.50
N TYR A 55 7.35 1.12 4.77
CA TYR A 55 8.76 1.52 4.84
C TYR A 55 9.46 1.59 3.48
N SER A 56 8.88 1.02 2.41
CA SER A 56 9.54 0.90 1.10
C SER A 56 9.97 2.22 0.48
N TYR A 57 9.19 3.29 0.69
CA TYR A 57 9.48 4.63 0.17
C TYR A 57 9.60 5.68 1.28
N GLY A 58 9.90 5.24 2.49
CA GLY A 58 9.98 6.08 3.68
C GLY A 58 8.60 6.42 4.28
N PHE A 59 8.66 6.94 5.48
CA PHE A 59 7.47 7.25 6.27
C PHE A 59 6.99 8.67 6.01
N SER A 60 5.72 8.82 5.68
CA SER A 60 5.01 10.09 5.63
C SER A 60 4.06 10.23 6.83
N LYS A 61 3.47 11.40 7.03
CA LYS A 61 2.43 11.60 8.04
C LYS A 61 1.28 10.59 7.94
N HIS A 62 0.97 10.12 6.73
CA HIS A 62 -0.08 9.11 6.47
C HIS A 62 0.33 7.67 6.80
N SER A 63 1.61 7.44 7.11
CA SER A 63 2.09 6.13 7.57
C SER A 63 1.70 5.84 9.02
N PHE A 64 1.39 6.88 9.80
CA PHE A 64 1.03 6.77 11.21
C PHE A 64 -0.50 6.78 11.42
N PRO A 65 -0.99 6.16 12.51
CA PRO A 65 -2.39 6.26 12.90
C PRO A 65 -2.79 7.73 13.07
N PHE A 66 -4.01 8.07 12.65
CA PHE A 66 -4.57 9.42 12.72
C PHE A 66 -3.83 10.50 11.93
N SER A 67 -2.82 10.15 11.12
CA SER A 67 -2.07 11.07 10.26
C SER A 67 -1.61 12.36 10.97
N PRO A 68 -0.85 12.26 12.08
CA PRO A 68 -0.45 13.43 12.85
C PRO A 68 0.45 14.36 12.03
N ASN A 69 0.25 15.66 12.13
CA ASN A 69 1.06 16.67 11.43
C ASN A 69 2.39 16.96 12.16
N LEU A 70 3.14 15.89 12.50
CA LEU A 70 4.40 16.01 13.25
C LEU A 70 5.56 16.50 12.36
N PHE A 71 5.50 16.24 11.04
CA PHE A 71 6.54 16.64 10.10
C PHE A 71 5.97 16.81 8.70
N LYS A 72 6.66 17.63 7.89
CA LYS A 72 6.37 17.82 6.47
C LYS A 72 7.33 16.95 5.65
N GLY A 73 6.81 16.24 4.62
CA GLY A 73 7.62 15.40 3.75
C GLY A 73 7.70 13.93 4.20
N ARG A 74 8.80 13.28 3.85
CA ARG A 74 9.06 11.86 4.16
C ARG A 74 10.36 11.69 4.91
N ILE A 75 10.36 10.81 5.90
CA ILE A 75 11.56 10.38 6.63
C ILE A 75 12.05 9.08 6.01
N LEU A 76 13.38 8.92 5.87
CA LEU A 76 14.00 7.76 5.22
C LEU A 76 13.49 7.54 3.79
N PHE A 77 13.45 8.62 3.00
CA PHE A 77 12.93 8.60 1.64
C PHE A 77 13.77 7.70 0.73
N SER A 78 13.11 6.82 0.00
CA SER A 78 13.66 6.04 -1.11
C SER A 78 12.84 6.33 -2.36
N GLU A 79 13.52 6.53 -3.49
CA GLU A 79 12.83 6.81 -4.74
C GLU A 79 12.13 5.58 -5.29
N PRO A 80 10.87 5.70 -5.72
CA PRO A 80 10.17 4.61 -6.39
C PRO A 80 10.75 4.39 -7.79
N LYS A 81 10.70 3.13 -8.24
CA LYS A 81 11.18 2.73 -9.56
C LYS A 81 10.01 2.60 -10.54
N ARG A 82 10.30 2.75 -11.84
CA ARG A 82 9.31 2.47 -12.88
C ARG A 82 8.82 1.03 -12.80
N GLY A 83 7.52 0.85 -12.95
CA GLY A 83 6.86 -0.45 -12.83
C GLY A 83 6.40 -0.82 -11.43
N ASP A 84 6.84 -0.10 -10.39
CA ASP A 84 6.39 -0.33 -9.03
C ASP A 84 4.89 -0.13 -8.90
N VAL A 85 4.26 -0.98 -8.10
CA VAL A 85 2.87 -0.79 -7.71
C VAL A 85 2.85 -0.01 -6.41
N ILE A 86 2.32 1.18 -6.45
CA ILE A 86 2.31 2.12 -5.34
C ILE A 86 0.89 2.38 -4.83
N VAL A 87 0.78 2.59 -3.52
CA VAL A 87 -0.42 3.09 -2.87
C VAL A 87 -0.18 4.52 -2.44
N PHE A 88 -1.12 5.41 -2.77
CA PHE A 88 -1.02 6.82 -2.43
C PHE A 88 -2.39 7.43 -2.17
N LYS A 89 -2.41 8.50 -1.39
CA LYS A 89 -3.62 9.32 -1.20
C LYS A 89 -3.85 10.17 -2.43
N THR A 90 -5.11 10.18 -2.94
CA THR A 90 -5.44 11.06 -4.06
C THR A 90 -5.25 12.52 -3.68
N PRO A 91 -4.63 13.34 -4.55
CA PRO A 91 -4.46 14.77 -4.29
C PRO A 91 -5.77 15.55 -4.14
N ALA A 92 -6.86 15.03 -4.71
CA ALA A 92 -8.16 15.71 -4.73
C ALA A 92 -8.76 15.85 -3.33
N ASP A 93 -8.67 14.82 -2.49
CA ASP A 93 -9.30 14.79 -1.16
C ASP A 93 -8.32 14.43 -0.02
N ASN A 94 -7.11 13.97 -0.34
CA ASN A 94 -6.10 13.47 0.60
C ASN A 94 -6.62 12.37 1.54
N ARG A 95 -7.69 11.70 1.17
CA ARG A 95 -8.36 10.65 1.97
C ARG A 95 -8.42 9.32 1.25
N THR A 96 -8.81 9.32 -0.02
CA THR A 96 -9.00 8.10 -0.82
C THR A 96 -7.66 7.49 -1.20
N ASP A 97 -7.49 6.19 -0.95
CA ASP A 97 -6.30 5.44 -1.32
C ASP A 97 -6.46 4.91 -2.75
N TYR A 98 -5.46 5.18 -3.58
CA TYR A 98 -5.34 4.62 -4.92
C TYR A 98 -4.16 3.65 -5.00
N ILE A 99 -4.37 2.56 -5.74
CA ILE A 99 -3.34 1.60 -6.09
C ILE A 99 -3.11 1.71 -7.59
N LYS A 100 -1.92 2.08 -8.00
CA LYS A 100 -1.54 2.27 -9.41
C LYS A 100 -0.12 1.81 -9.67
N ARG A 101 0.16 1.48 -10.94
CA ARG A 101 1.52 1.21 -11.40
C ARG A 101 2.19 2.51 -11.83
N LEU A 102 3.39 2.72 -11.34
CA LEU A 102 4.21 3.87 -11.69
C LEU A 102 4.78 3.70 -13.10
N ILE A 103 4.44 4.58 -14.00
CA ILE A 103 4.89 4.57 -15.40
C ILE A 103 6.01 5.59 -15.62
N GLY A 104 5.78 6.83 -15.23
CA GLY A 104 6.74 7.93 -15.39
C GLY A 104 7.37 8.35 -14.06
N LEU A 105 8.58 8.82 -14.12
CA LEU A 105 9.32 9.45 -13.02
C LEU A 105 9.38 10.95 -13.24
N PRO A 106 9.77 11.74 -12.23
CA PRO A 106 9.99 13.16 -12.41
C PRO A 106 10.93 13.47 -13.59
N GLY A 107 10.51 14.39 -14.48
CA GLY A 107 11.24 14.71 -15.69
C GLY A 107 10.90 13.87 -16.93
N ASP A 108 10.11 12.80 -16.79
CA ASP A 108 9.66 12.04 -17.94
C ASP A 108 8.51 12.72 -18.70
N VAL A 109 8.52 12.57 -20.02
CA VAL A 109 7.42 12.92 -20.89
C VAL A 109 6.61 11.67 -21.21
N VAL A 110 5.36 11.65 -20.77
CA VAL A 110 4.44 10.54 -21.02
C VAL A 110 3.37 10.98 -22.01
N GLN A 111 3.24 10.25 -23.10
CA GLN A 111 2.24 10.50 -24.15
C GLN A 111 1.36 9.25 -24.33
N PHE A 112 0.09 9.49 -24.64
CA PHE A 112 -0.86 8.42 -24.93
C PHE A 112 -1.39 8.63 -26.36
N ILE A 113 -0.94 7.79 -27.29
CA ILE A 113 -1.26 7.93 -28.72
C ILE A 113 -1.87 6.62 -29.21
N ASN A 114 -3.07 6.70 -29.78
CA ASN A 114 -3.81 5.55 -30.35
C ASN A 114 -3.93 4.34 -29.40
N GLY A 115 -4.00 4.59 -28.09
CA GLY A 115 -4.10 3.54 -27.10
C GLY A 115 -2.75 2.96 -26.64
N ASP A 116 -1.64 3.46 -27.13
CA ASP A 116 -0.30 3.07 -26.70
C ASP A 116 0.38 4.15 -25.87
N ILE A 117 1.20 3.72 -24.91
CA ILE A 117 1.93 4.61 -24.03
C ILE A 117 3.33 4.81 -24.59
N TYR A 118 3.71 6.05 -24.76
CA TYR A 118 5.05 6.48 -25.13
C TYR A 118 5.70 7.17 -23.93
N LEU A 119 6.92 6.77 -23.61
CA LEU A 119 7.73 7.34 -22.56
C LEU A 119 9.00 7.90 -23.17
N ASN A 120 9.21 9.21 -23.09
CA ASN A 120 10.36 9.90 -23.70
C ASN A 120 10.52 9.52 -25.18
N ASN A 121 9.41 9.56 -25.93
CA ASN A 121 9.27 9.18 -27.36
C ASN A 121 9.47 7.69 -27.68
N ASN A 122 9.70 6.84 -26.69
CA ASN A 122 9.82 5.39 -26.88
C ASN A 122 8.51 4.70 -26.50
N GLN A 123 8.00 3.85 -27.38
CA GLN A 123 6.78 3.08 -27.12
C GLN A 123 7.03 2.02 -26.05
N ILE A 124 6.17 2.01 -25.01
CA ILE A 124 6.16 0.94 -24.02
C ILE A 124 5.34 -0.23 -24.55
N LEU A 125 6.00 -1.36 -24.80
CA LEU A 125 5.33 -2.56 -25.28
C LEU A 125 4.41 -3.15 -24.21
N LYS A 126 3.14 -3.36 -24.58
CA LYS A 126 2.16 -4.04 -23.74
C LYS A 126 2.32 -5.54 -23.89
N THR A 127 2.80 -6.23 -22.86
CA THR A 127 2.78 -7.70 -22.84
C THR A 127 1.39 -8.18 -22.39
N LYS A 128 0.62 -8.80 -23.29
CA LYS A 128 -0.65 -9.45 -22.93
C LYS A 128 -0.36 -10.67 -22.06
N LYS A 129 -0.61 -10.58 -20.76
CA LYS A 129 -0.68 -11.77 -19.90
C LYS A 129 -1.94 -12.54 -20.27
N LYS A 130 -1.78 -13.78 -20.74
CA LYS A 130 -2.91 -14.70 -20.93
C LYS A 130 -3.58 -14.90 -19.56
N LYS A 131 -4.87 -14.54 -19.47
CA LYS A 131 -5.69 -14.84 -18.31
C LYS A 131 -5.78 -16.37 -18.25
N LYS A 132 -5.19 -17.02 -17.24
CA LYS A 132 -5.47 -18.43 -16.96
C LYS A 132 -6.90 -18.48 -16.43
N ILE A 133 -7.84 -18.80 -17.30
CA ILE A 133 -9.20 -19.12 -16.88
C ILE A 133 -9.11 -20.56 -16.35
N ASN A 134 -8.98 -20.72 -15.05
CA ASN A 134 -9.23 -22.00 -14.41
C ASN A 134 -10.74 -22.17 -14.39
N VAL A 135 -11.27 -22.79 -15.44
CA VAL A 135 -12.63 -23.32 -15.43
C VAL A 135 -12.56 -24.64 -14.69
N ASN A 136 -12.74 -24.58 -13.37
CA ASN A 136 -13.10 -25.77 -12.61
C ASN A 136 -14.61 -25.95 -12.81
N CYS A 137 -14.98 -26.90 -13.69
CA CYS A 137 -16.32 -27.46 -13.72
C CYS A 137 -16.55 -28.35 -12.50
#